data_0b86f61f15e5ede6b96a12c3253c1ef1
#
_entry.id   0b86f61f15e5ede6b96a12c3253c1ef1
#
_cell.length_a   1.000
_cell.length_b   1.000
_cell.length_c   1.000
_cell.angle_alpha   90.00
_cell.angle_beta   90.00
_cell.angle_gamma   90.00
#
_symmetry.space_group_name_H-M   'P 1'
#
loop_
_entity.id
_entity.type
_entity.pdbx_description
1 polymer ?
#
loop_
_entity_poly.entity_id
_entity_poly.type
_entity_poly.pdbx_seq_one_letter_code
_entity_poly.pdbx_strand_id
1 'polypeptide(L)'
;RDTAPRPFETLEDLIENYVYGSAVVVGFFLTHVYGASAPRDFGRALASARALGIALQLTNFLRDVAEDQRRGRVYLPQDMLREAGVEELNARDAGQQHALGLVLRRLARVAENYYAGALADLDAFSPDCRLAIHACIKVYGRLNERIANSSRGISHRESVPLGEKFAVLPPSKYWRIPLAYLTR
;
A
#
# COMPACT_ATOMS: atom_id res chain seq x y z
N ARG A 1 -17.05 7.12 -13.06
CA ARG A 1 -16.84 6.10 -14.12
C ARG A 1 -15.34 5.92 -14.25
N ASP A 2 -14.84 4.80 -13.79
CA ASP A 2 -13.46 4.39 -13.98
C ASP A 2 -13.30 3.96 -15.45
N THR A 3 -13.11 4.92 -16.33
CA THR A 3 -12.57 4.63 -17.65
C THR A 3 -11.21 4.00 -17.42
N ALA A 4 -10.88 2.92 -18.13
CA ALA A 4 -9.59 2.24 -18.02
C ALA A 4 -8.50 3.32 -18.03
N PRO A 5 -7.68 3.43 -16.98
CA PRO A 5 -6.68 4.48 -16.92
C PRO A 5 -5.69 4.26 -18.06
N ARG A 6 -5.20 5.35 -18.65
CA ARG A 6 -4.10 5.28 -19.59
C ARG A 6 -2.89 4.61 -18.91
N PRO A 7 -2.00 3.97 -19.64
CA PRO A 7 -0.73 3.52 -19.10
C PRO A 7 0.03 4.70 -18.46
N PHE A 8 0.66 4.47 -17.32
CA PHE A 8 1.48 5.47 -16.61
C PHE A 8 2.93 5.30 -17.03
N GLU A 9 3.53 6.37 -17.54
CA GLU A 9 4.87 6.30 -18.10
C GLU A 9 5.94 6.08 -17.02
N THR A 10 5.84 6.83 -15.91
CA THR A 10 6.77 6.76 -14.80
C THR A 10 6.04 6.54 -13.46
N LEU A 11 6.80 6.19 -12.43
CA LEU A 11 6.27 6.11 -11.07
C LEU A 11 5.70 7.45 -10.59
N GLU A 12 6.34 8.56 -10.94
CA GLU A 12 5.87 9.90 -10.59
C GLU A 12 4.54 10.21 -11.29
N ASP A 13 4.41 9.88 -12.59
CA ASP A 13 3.16 9.99 -13.33
C ASP A 13 2.02 9.20 -12.67
N LEU A 14 2.30 7.97 -12.24
CA LEU A 14 1.33 7.15 -11.50
C LEU A 14 0.92 7.78 -10.18
N ILE A 15 1.91 8.29 -9.40
CA ILE A 15 1.64 8.87 -8.09
C ILE A 15 0.82 10.15 -8.22
N GLU A 16 1.25 11.10 -9.06
CA GLU A 16 0.63 12.43 -9.11
C GLU A 16 -0.70 12.42 -9.88
N ASN A 17 -0.84 11.60 -10.92
CA ASN A 17 -2.04 11.62 -11.76
C ASN A 17 -3.08 10.55 -11.40
N TYR A 18 -2.76 9.60 -10.51
CA TYR A 18 -3.73 8.60 -10.08
C TYR A 18 -3.75 8.38 -8.56
N VAL A 19 -2.61 8.04 -7.94
CA VAL A 19 -2.55 7.72 -6.51
C VAL A 19 -2.91 8.91 -5.65
N TYR A 20 -2.54 10.12 -6.07
CA TYR A 20 -2.91 11.35 -5.37
C TYR A 20 -4.44 11.44 -5.17
N GLY A 21 -5.22 11.30 -6.22
CA GLY A 21 -6.69 11.38 -6.15
C GLY A 21 -7.34 10.17 -5.49
N SER A 22 -6.78 8.96 -5.69
CA SER A 22 -7.41 7.72 -5.21
C SER A 22 -7.05 7.33 -3.78
N ALA A 23 -5.92 7.81 -3.24
CA ALA A 23 -5.44 7.43 -1.92
C ALA A 23 -4.94 8.61 -1.06
N VAL A 24 -4.13 9.52 -1.63
CA VAL A 24 -3.54 10.61 -0.85
C VAL A 24 -4.62 11.58 -0.34
N VAL A 25 -5.56 11.98 -1.19
CA VAL A 25 -6.67 12.85 -0.80
C VAL A 25 -7.51 12.23 0.30
N VAL A 26 -7.73 10.91 0.27
CA VAL A 26 -8.42 10.18 1.34
C VAL A 26 -7.62 10.25 2.64
N GLY A 27 -6.31 10.07 2.58
CA GLY A 27 -5.41 10.23 3.74
C GLY A 27 -5.49 11.63 4.34
N PHE A 28 -5.49 12.67 3.51
CA PHE A 28 -5.65 14.06 3.94
C PHE A 28 -7.01 14.29 4.61
N PHE A 29 -8.09 13.83 3.99
CA PHE A 29 -9.42 13.91 4.58
C PHE A 29 -9.48 13.24 5.96
N LEU A 30 -8.96 12.03 6.09
CA LEU A 30 -8.91 11.32 7.37
C LEU A 30 -8.05 12.06 8.41
N THR A 31 -6.95 12.71 8.00
CA THR A 31 -6.12 13.51 8.91
C THR A 31 -6.88 14.71 9.48
N HIS A 32 -7.74 15.35 8.67
CA HIS A 32 -8.62 16.43 9.17
C HIS A 32 -9.66 15.90 10.18
N VAL A 33 -10.14 14.67 10.00
CA VAL A 33 -11.11 14.04 10.92
C VAL A 33 -10.44 13.58 12.21
N TYR A 34 -9.26 12.94 12.11
CA TYR A 34 -8.55 12.37 13.27
C TYR A 34 -7.81 13.44 14.08
N GLY A 35 -7.34 14.48 13.40
CA GLY A 35 -6.54 15.54 14.00
C GLY A 35 -5.06 15.17 14.18
N ALA A 36 -4.27 16.20 14.45
CA ALA A 36 -2.88 16.09 14.81
C ALA A 36 -2.71 16.11 16.35
N SER A 37 -1.52 15.75 16.81
CA SER A 37 -1.13 15.82 18.24
C SER A 37 -1.21 17.23 18.80
N ALA A 38 -0.78 18.20 17.99
CA ALA A 38 -0.90 19.63 18.25
C ALA A 38 -1.06 20.38 16.90
N PRO A 39 -1.57 21.62 16.89
CA PRO A 39 -1.71 22.40 15.65
C PRO A 39 -0.42 22.51 14.82
N ARG A 40 0.72 22.64 15.48
CA ARG A 40 2.06 22.70 14.83
C ARG A 40 2.46 21.40 14.14
N ASP A 41 1.90 20.26 14.54
CA ASP A 41 2.23 18.93 14.00
C ASP A 41 1.35 18.58 12.79
N PHE A 42 0.36 19.41 12.44
CA PHE A 42 -0.62 19.09 11.39
C PHE A 42 0.05 18.90 10.02
N GLY A 43 1.06 19.70 9.69
CA GLY A 43 1.83 19.54 8.45
C GLY A 43 2.58 18.21 8.38
N ARG A 44 3.18 17.75 9.50
CA ARG A 44 3.84 16.46 9.60
C ARG A 44 2.82 15.30 9.47
N ALA A 45 1.67 15.43 10.11
CA ALA A 45 0.60 14.44 9.99
C ALA A 45 0.10 14.30 8.55
N LEU A 46 -0.06 15.41 7.80
CA LEU A 46 -0.39 15.38 6.37
C LEU A 46 0.72 14.73 5.52
N ALA A 47 1.99 15.03 5.80
CA ALA A 47 3.11 14.41 5.09
C ALA A 47 3.14 12.89 5.33
N SER A 48 2.95 12.44 6.56
CA SER A 48 2.81 11.03 6.93
C SER A 48 1.60 10.37 6.24
N ALA A 49 0.45 11.04 6.21
CA ALA A 49 -0.76 10.54 5.54
C ALA A 49 -0.55 10.40 4.02
N ARG A 50 0.16 11.36 3.38
CA ARG A 50 0.54 11.25 1.97
C ARG A 50 1.40 10.03 1.73
N ALA A 51 2.45 9.85 2.52
CA ALA A 51 3.35 8.71 2.42
C ALA A 51 2.60 7.39 2.60
N LEU A 52 1.75 7.30 3.62
CA LEU A 52 0.94 6.11 3.87
C LEU A 52 -0.02 5.81 2.72
N GLY A 53 -0.72 6.81 2.20
CA GLY A 53 -1.63 6.66 1.06
C GLY A 53 -0.92 6.09 -0.17
N ILE A 54 0.28 6.62 -0.50
CA ILE A 54 1.10 6.11 -1.60
C ILE A 54 1.51 4.65 -1.34
N ALA A 55 2.05 4.33 -0.15
CA ALA A 55 2.50 3.00 0.19
C ALA A 55 1.38 1.95 0.10
N LEU A 56 0.21 2.27 0.64
CA LEU A 56 -0.97 1.39 0.61
C LEU A 56 -1.42 1.12 -0.83
N GLN A 57 -1.47 2.16 -1.67
CA GLN A 57 -1.94 2.02 -3.04
C GLN A 57 -0.94 1.26 -3.91
N LEU A 58 0.36 1.52 -3.77
CA LEU A 58 1.40 0.74 -4.44
C LEU A 58 1.32 -0.75 -4.05
N THR A 59 1.15 -1.05 -2.76
CA THR A 59 0.99 -2.43 -2.28
C THR A 59 -0.26 -3.10 -2.89
N ASN A 60 -1.38 -2.36 -3.03
CA ASN A 60 -2.58 -2.88 -3.69
C ASN A 60 -2.31 -3.19 -5.16
N PHE A 61 -1.65 -2.32 -5.91
CA PHE A 61 -1.30 -2.57 -7.31
C PHE A 61 -0.41 -3.81 -7.46
N LEU A 62 0.59 -3.97 -6.59
CA LEU A 62 1.47 -5.14 -6.60
C LEU A 62 0.73 -6.45 -6.29
N ARG A 63 -0.26 -6.40 -5.39
CA ARG A 63 -1.09 -7.56 -5.04
C ARG A 63 -2.04 -7.97 -6.16
N ASP A 64 -2.59 -6.99 -6.85
CA ASP A 64 -3.75 -7.18 -7.72
C ASP A 64 -3.39 -7.14 -9.23
N VAL A 65 -2.10 -7.23 -9.62
CA VAL A 65 -1.60 -7.13 -11.01
C VAL A 65 -2.41 -7.98 -11.99
N ALA A 66 -2.62 -9.26 -11.70
CA ALA A 66 -3.36 -10.15 -12.60
C ALA A 66 -4.86 -9.83 -12.69
N GLU A 67 -5.45 -9.32 -11.60
CA GLU A 67 -6.85 -8.91 -11.58
C GLU A 67 -7.05 -7.61 -12.36
N ASP A 68 -6.16 -6.64 -12.16
CA ASP A 68 -6.19 -5.36 -12.87
C ASP A 68 -5.98 -5.55 -14.37
N GLN A 69 -5.03 -6.42 -14.76
CA GLN A 69 -4.80 -6.76 -16.16
C GLN A 69 -6.05 -7.38 -16.83
N ARG A 70 -6.76 -8.28 -16.14
CA ARG A 70 -8.02 -8.85 -16.64
C ARG A 70 -9.12 -7.80 -16.84
N ARG A 71 -9.03 -6.68 -16.11
CA ARG A 71 -9.92 -5.52 -16.23
C ARG A 71 -9.41 -4.47 -17.23
N GLY A 72 -8.34 -4.77 -17.99
CA GLY A 72 -7.71 -3.85 -18.93
C GLY A 72 -6.96 -2.70 -18.28
N ARG A 73 -6.49 -2.88 -17.03
CA ARG A 73 -5.78 -1.87 -16.24
C ARG A 73 -4.35 -2.31 -15.97
N VAL A 74 -3.40 -1.39 -16.13
CA VAL A 74 -1.98 -1.61 -15.80
C VAL A 74 -1.49 -0.43 -14.97
N TYR A 75 -1.17 -0.71 -13.70
CA TYR A 75 -0.66 0.28 -12.75
C TYR A 75 0.86 0.15 -12.51
N LEU A 76 1.54 -0.64 -13.33
CA LEU A 76 3.00 -0.72 -13.30
C LEU A 76 3.59 0.34 -14.23
N PRO A 77 4.59 1.14 -13.80
CA PRO A 77 5.23 2.15 -14.64
C PRO A 77 5.86 1.55 -15.89
N GLN A 78 5.57 2.13 -17.05
CA GLN A 78 6.00 1.59 -18.35
C GLN A 78 7.52 1.65 -18.53
N ASP A 79 8.18 2.70 -18.01
CA ASP A 79 9.64 2.82 -18.01
C ASP A 79 10.30 1.64 -17.29
N MET A 80 9.80 1.26 -16.11
CA MET A 80 10.32 0.14 -15.33
C MET A 80 10.12 -1.21 -16.03
N LEU A 81 8.99 -1.39 -16.72
CA LEU A 81 8.72 -2.60 -17.49
C LEU A 81 9.67 -2.70 -18.69
N ARG A 82 9.85 -1.61 -19.43
CA ARG A 82 10.79 -1.55 -20.58
C ARG A 82 12.23 -1.76 -20.16
N GLU A 83 12.69 -1.11 -19.08
CA GLU A 83 14.05 -1.29 -18.53
C GLU A 83 14.33 -2.75 -18.15
N ALA A 84 13.32 -3.46 -17.67
CA ALA A 84 13.42 -4.88 -17.30
C ALA A 84 13.22 -5.84 -18.49
N GLY A 85 12.84 -5.34 -19.67
CA GLY A 85 12.54 -6.17 -20.85
C GLY A 85 11.23 -6.95 -20.72
N VAL A 86 10.26 -6.43 -19.93
CA VAL A 86 8.94 -7.04 -19.79
C VAL A 86 8.05 -6.60 -20.97
N GLU A 87 7.72 -7.53 -21.85
CA GLU A 87 6.86 -7.30 -23.01
C GLU A 87 5.39 -7.59 -22.68
N GLU A 88 5.13 -8.67 -21.93
CA GLU A 88 3.80 -9.10 -21.52
C GLU A 88 3.76 -9.47 -20.05
N LEU A 89 2.81 -8.92 -19.29
CA LEU A 89 2.66 -9.19 -17.85
C LEU A 89 2.24 -10.63 -17.55
N ASN A 90 1.54 -11.30 -18.49
CA ASN A 90 1.05 -12.67 -18.34
C ASN A 90 1.86 -13.69 -19.15
N ALA A 91 3.05 -13.32 -19.61
CA ALA A 91 3.91 -14.23 -20.35
C ALA A 91 4.14 -15.51 -19.54
N ARG A 92 4.10 -16.66 -20.22
CA ARG A 92 4.43 -17.96 -19.62
C ARG A 92 5.93 -18.26 -19.64
N ASP A 93 6.68 -17.46 -20.36
CA ASP A 93 8.13 -17.56 -20.44
C ASP A 93 8.79 -17.24 -19.09
N ALA A 94 9.70 -18.09 -18.66
CA ALA A 94 10.36 -17.96 -17.37
C ALA A 94 11.23 -16.69 -17.27
N GLY A 95 11.84 -16.23 -18.36
CA GLY A 95 12.60 -15.01 -18.42
C GLY A 95 11.72 -13.78 -18.18
N GLN A 96 10.57 -13.71 -18.86
CA GLN A 96 9.58 -12.64 -18.68
C GLN A 96 9.01 -12.63 -17.24
N GLN A 97 8.71 -13.80 -16.68
CA GLN A 97 8.26 -13.90 -15.29
C GLN A 97 9.33 -13.43 -14.30
N HIS A 98 10.60 -13.77 -14.55
CA HIS A 98 11.72 -13.31 -13.73
C HIS A 98 11.88 -11.78 -13.82
N ALA A 99 11.87 -11.23 -15.03
CA ALA A 99 11.95 -9.79 -15.29
C ALA A 99 10.82 -9.02 -14.59
N LEU A 100 9.58 -9.47 -14.72
CA LEU A 100 8.44 -8.90 -14.00
C LEU A 100 8.64 -8.97 -12.49
N GLY A 101 9.13 -10.10 -11.97
CA GLY A 101 9.45 -10.25 -10.55
C GLY A 101 10.48 -9.22 -10.05
N LEU A 102 11.45 -8.79 -10.89
CA LEU A 102 12.39 -7.73 -10.55
C LEU A 102 11.68 -6.37 -10.43
N VAL A 103 10.78 -6.05 -11.36
CA VAL A 103 9.97 -4.82 -11.32
C VAL A 103 9.11 -4.77 -10.05
N LEU A 104 8.41 -5.87 -9.73
CA LEU A 104 7.58 -5.94 -8.53
C LEU A 104 8.40 -5.74 -7.25
N ARG A 105 9.58 -6.38 -7.14
CA ARG A 105 10.48 -6.18 -5.99
C ARG A 105 11.02 -4.74 -5.90
N ARG A 106 11.31 -4.10 -7.03
CA ARG A 106 11.74 -2.69 -7.06
C ARG A 106 10.64 -1.76 -6.54
N LEU A 107 9.40 -1.94 -7.00
CA LEU A 107 8.24 -1.17 -6.55
C LEU A 107 7.90 -1.46 -5.08
N ALA A 108 8.03 -2.72 -4.62
CA ALA A 108 7.82 -3.06 -3.22
C ALA A 108 8.81 -2.35 -2.30
N ARG A 109 10.08 -2.19 -2.71
CA ARG A 109 11.07 -1.38 -1.96
C ARG A 109 10.69 0.11 -1.92
N VAL A 110 10.14 0.63 -3.00
CA VAL A 110 9.60 2.01 -2.99
C VAL A 110 8.48 2.14 -1.97
N ALA A 111 7.51 1.22 -1.97
CA ALA A 111 6.42 1.22 -1.00
C ALA A 111 6.94 1.11 0.44
N GLU A 112 7.98 0.30 0.69
CA GLU A 112 8.63 0.16 2.00
C GLU A 112 9.20 1.49 2.50
N ASN A 113 9.88 2.25 1.62
CA ASN A 113 10.40 3.59 1.96
C ASN A 113 9.27 4.55 2.35
N TYR A 114 8.14 4.50 1.66
CA TYR A 114 6.96 5.29 2.03
C TYR A 114 6.34 4.84 3.35
N TYR A 115 6.27 3.53 3.66
CA TYR A 115 5.86 3.04 4.99
C TYR A 115 6.80 3.52 6.09
N ALA A 116 8.11 3.50 5.86
CA ALA A 116 9.10 4.00 6.82
C ALA A 116 8.93 5.50 7.08
N GLY A 117 8.71 6.30 6.02
CA GLY A 117 8.41 7.72 6.14
C GLY A 117 7.12 7.99 6.91
N ALA A 118 6.06 7.23 6.64
CA ALA A 118 4.80 7.36 7.37
C ALA A 118 4.96 6.99 8.85
N LEU A 119 5.75 5.99 9.16
CA LEU A 119 6.00 5.55 10.53
C LEU A 119 6.84 6.57 11.34
N ALA A 120 7.79 7.25 10.68
CA ALA A 120 8.67 8.23 11.32
C ALA A 120 7.88 9.41 11.93
N ASP A 121 6.78 9.81 11.30
CA ASP A 121 5.93 10.91 11.74
C ASP A 121 4.60 10.45 12.39
N LEU A 122 4.54 9.21 12.86
CA LEU A 122 3.33 8.67 13.51
C LEU A 122 2.93 9.46 14.77
N ASP A 123 3.89 10.01 15.49
CA ASP A 123 3.66 10.83 16.67
C ASP A 123 2.97 12.17 16.36
N ALA A 124 2.96 12.61 15.12
CA ALA A 124 2.28 13.81 14.67
C ALA A 124 0.74 13.69 14.69
N PHE A 125 0.21 12.47 14.59
CA PHE A 125 -1.24 12.25 14.68
C PHE A 125 -1.76 12.32 16.12
N SER A 126 -3.06 12.57 16.29
CA SER A 126 -3.75 12.45 17.56
C SER A 126 -3.50 11.07 18.21
N PRO A 127 -3.27 11.00 19.54
CA PRO A 127 -3.02 9.73 20.24
C PRO A 127 -4.09 8.67 20.00
N ASP A 128 -5.35 9.07 19.82
CA ASP A 128 -6.48 8.16 19.65
C ASP A 128 -6.42 7.33 18.37
N CYS A 129 -5.83 7.88 17.29
CA CYS A 129 -5.75 7.19 16.00
C CYS A 129 -4.39 6.52 15.72
N ARG A 130 -3.33 6.86 16.47
CA ARG A 130 -1.97 6.33 16.24
C ARG A 130 -1.91 4.82 16.20
N LEU A 131 -2.63 4.17 17.10
CA LEU A 131 -2.65 2.71 17.18
C LEU A 131 -3.22 2.09 15.91
N ALA A 132 -4.31 2.63 15.39
CA ALA A 132 -4.94 2.15 14.16
C ALA A 132 -4.03 2.38 12.94
N ILE A 133 -3.41 3.57 12.83
CA ILE A 133 -2.47 3.91 11.77
C ILE A 133 -1.25 2.99 11.84
N HIS A 134 -0.66 2.79 13.03
CA HIS A 134 0.46 1.88 13.22
C HIS A 134 0.12 0.44 12.82
N ALA A 135 -1.04 -0.07 13.24
CA ALA A 135 -1.49 -1.41 12.86
C ALA A 135 -1.67 -1.53 11.34
N CYS A 136 -2.24 -0.52 10.69
CA CYS A 136 -2.36 -0.46 9.24
C CYS A 136 -0.98 -0.54 8.55
N ILE A 137 -0.02 0.29 8.97
CA ILE A 137 1.36 0.28 8.45
C ILE A 137 1.98 -1.11 8.62
N LYS A 138 1.87 -1.73 9.78
CA LYS A 138 2.47 -3.05 10.05
C LYS A 138 1.83 -4.17 9.23
N VAL A 139 0.50 -4.20 9.12
CA VAL A 139 -0.19 -5.24 8.35
C VAL A 139 0.12 -5.12 6.85
N TYR A 140 0.05 -3.91 6.31
CA TYR A 140 0.32 -3.72 4.88
C TYR A 140 1.80 -3.78 4.54
N GLY A 141 2.70 -3.37 5.43
CA GLY A 141 4.14 -3.61 5.29
C GLY A 141 4.46 -5.11 5.21
N ARG A 142 3.82 -5.94 6.06
CA ARG A 142 3.89 -7.40 5.96
C ARG A 142 3.36 -7.94 4.63
N LEU A 143 2.25 -7.40 4.15
CA LEU A 143 1.71 -7.78 2.85
C LEU A 143 2.70 -7.45 1.72
N ASN A 144 3.26 -6.24 1.75
CA ASN A 144 4.27 -5.80 0.79
C ASN A 144 5.50 -6.71 0.78
N GLU A 145 6.03 -7.07 1.94
CA GLU A 145 7.14 -8.03 2.10
C GLU A 145 6.81 -9.41 1.53
N ARG A 146 5.61 -9.93 1.79
CA ARG A 146 5.16 -11.22 1.25
C ARG A 146 5.07 -11.20 -0.27
N ILE A 147 4.55 -10.12 -0.86
CA ILE A 147 4.50 -9.95 -2.32
C ILE A 147 5.92 -9.91 -2.90
N ALA A 148 6.83 -9.13 -2.31
CA ALA A 148 8.21 -9.02 -2.77
C ALA A 148 8.97 -10.35 -2.75
N ASN A 149 8.67 -11.22 -1.79
CA ASN A 149 9.31 -12.52 -1.60
C ASN A 149 8.52 -13.70 -2.21
N SER A 150 7.37 -13.43 -2.83
CA SER A 150 6.54 -14.49 -3.42
C SER A 150 7.21 -15.10 -4.65
N SER A 151 7.28 -16.43 -4.67
CA SER A 151 7.71 -17.22 -5.84
C SER A 151 6.52 -17.69 -6.70
N ARG A 152 5.28 -17.35 -6.32
CA ARG A 152 4.05 -17.86 -6.96
C ARG A 152 3.60 -17.05 -8.18
N GLY A 153 4.36 -15.99 -8.53
CA GLY A 153 4.02 -15.10 -9.64
C GLY A 153 2.79 -14.23 -9.37
N ILE A 154 2.39 -13.47 -10.39
CA ILE A 154 1.30 -12.48 -10.30
C ILE A 154 -0.11 -13.09 -10.21
N SER A 155 -0.28 -14.35 -10.58
CA SER A 155 -1.58 -15.05 -10.52
C SER A 155 -2.01 -15.40 -9.10
N HIS A 156 -1.06 -15.42 -8.15
CA HIS A 156 -1.35 -15.65 -6.74
C HIS A 156 -1.55 -14.33 -6.00
N ARG A 157 -2.76 -14.13 -5.48
CA ARG A 157 -3.09 -12.97 -4.66
C ARG A 157 -2.63 -13.18 -3.22
N GLU A 158 -1.51 -12.55 -2.86
CA GLU A 158 -0.96 -12.64 -1.51
C GLU A 158 -1.89 -12.02 -0.46
N SER A 159 -1.86 -12.56 0.74
CA SER A 159 -2.61 -12.07 1.89
C SER A 159 -1.84 -12.27 3.20
N VAL A 160 -2.13 -11.44 4.19
CA VAL A 160 -1.60 -11.61 5.55
C VAL A 160 -2.56 -12.53 6.32
N PRO A 161 -2.08 -13.62 6.94
CA PRO A 161 -2.91 -14.50 7.76
C PRO A 161 -3.58 -13.75 8.90
N LEU A 162 -4.78 -14.22 9.30
CA LEU A 162 -5.57 -13.57 10.34
C LEU A 162 -4.81 -13.47 11.68
N GLY A 163 -4.06 -14.51 12.05
CA GLY A 163 -3.23 -14.52 13.24
C GLY A 163 -2.17 -13.42 13.26
N GLU A 164 -1.51 -13.17 12.11
CA GLU A 164 -0.53 -12.10 11.98
C GLU A 164 -1.20 -10.71 12.06
N LYS A 165 -2.39 -10.53 11.46
CA LYS A 165 -3.18 -9.29 11.60
C LYS A 165 -3.54 -9.04 13.06
N PHE A 166 -3.92 -10.08 13.78
CA PHE A 166 -4.22 -9.98 15.21
C PHE A 166 -2.98 -9.68 16.06
N ALA A 167 -1.81 -10.20 15.68
CA ALA A 167 -0.57 -10.01 16.44
C ALA A 167 -0.12 -8.54 16.53
N VAL A 168 -0.42 -7.72 15.51
CA VAL A 168 -0.08 -6.29 15.52
C VAL A 168 -0.95 -5.43 16.44
N LEU A 169 -2.09 -5.94 16.88
CA LEU A 169 -2.97 -5.23 17.81
C LEU A 169 -2.43 -5.35 19.25
N PRO A 170 -2.63 -4.34 20.12
CA PRO A 170 -2.15 -4.37 21.49
C PRO A 170 -2.81 -5.49 22.30
N PRO A 171 -2.22 -5.91 23.45
CA PRO A 171 -2.79 -6.95 24.31
C PRO A 171 -4.23 -6.66 24.77
N SER A 172 -4.61 -5.39 24.85
CA SER A 172 -5.99 -4.98 25.18
C SER A 172 -7.06 -5.55 24.22
N LYS A 173 -6.67 -6.03 23.03
CA LYS A 173 -7.58 -6.71 22.10
C LYS A 173 -8.31 -7.90 22.72
N TYR A 174 -7.65 -8.63 23.61
CA TYR A 174 -8.22 -9.84 24.21
C TYR A 174 -9.44 -9.59 25.11
N TRP A 175 -9.63 -8.36 25.58
CA TRP A 175 -10.79 -7.99 26.38
C TRP A 175 -11.66 -6.90 25.73
N ARG A 176 -11.06 -5.95 24.98
CA ARG A 176 -11.83 -4.87 24.32
C ARG A 176 -12.72 -5.39 23.18
N ILE A 177 -12.21 -6.33 22.37
CA ILE A 177 -12.99 -6.91 21.26
C ILE A 177 -14.19 -7.70 21.78
N PRO A 178 -14.05 -8.68 22.71
CA PRO A 178 -15.20 -9.35 23.29
C PRO A 178 -16.21 -8.41 23.95
N LEU A 179 -15.72 -7.40 24.70
CA LEU A 179 -16.59 -6.44 25.36
C LEU A 179 -17.44 -5.65 24.35
N ALA A 180 -16.87 -5.24 23.23
CA ALA A 180 -17.61 -4.52 22.17
C ALA A 180 -18.72 -5.36 21.52
N TYR A 181 -18.61 -6.70 21.53
CA TYR A 181 -19.67 -7.59 21.07
C TYR A 181 -20.76 -7.84 22.12
N LEU A 182 -20.43 -7.69 23.42
CA LEU A 182 -21.39 -7.87 24.51
C LEU A 182 -22.20 -6.59 24.80
N THR A 183 -21.75 -5.44 24.36
CA THR A 183 -22.39 -4.12 24.57
C THR A 183 -23.21 -3.63 23.37
N ARG A 184 -23.39 -4.46 22.36
CA ARG A 184 -24.33 -4.27 21.25
C ARG A 184 -25.64 -5.00 21.51
#